data_c6c40c88fbf4bba46b5bedb8af4b24b6
#
_entry.id   c6c40c88fbf4bba46b5bedb8af4b24b6
#
_cell.length_a   1.000
_cell.length_b   1.000
_cell.length_c   1.000
_cell.angle_alpha   90.00
_cell.angle_beta   90.00
_cell.angle_gamma   90.00
#
_symmetry.space_group_name_H-M   'P 1'
#
loop_
_entity.id
_entity.type
_entity.pdbx_description
1 polymer ?
#
loop_
_entity_poly.entity_id
_entity_poly.type
_entity_poly.pdbx_seq_one_letter_code
_entity_poly.pdbx_strand_id
1 'polypeptide(L)'
;MDNKILELKEKFVSELEKIDNLADIENIRVSYLGKKGSVTDLLKGMKELSNDERKVFGQKVNELKGLVNEKITEKTQELKEKEIQKEIELMPCLLYTSPSPRDS
;
A
#
# COMPACT_ATOMS: atom_id res chain seq x y z
N MET A 1 -13.75 -6.12 15.29
CA MET A 1 -12.68 -5.29 14.81
C MET A 1 -11.85 -5.97 13.75
N ASP A 2 -11.54 -7.23 13.98
CA ASP A 2 -10.80 -7.97 12.95
C ASP A 2 -11.56 -7.97 11.62
N ASN A 3 -12.88 -8.00 11.69
CA ASN A 3 -13.67 -8.03 10.47
C ASN A 3 -13.42 -6.80 9.60
N LYS A 4 -13.29 -5.63 10.24
CA LYS A 4 -13.05 -4.42 9.48
C LYS A 4 -11.73 -4.49 8.74
N ILE A 5 -10.72 -5.01 9.42
CA ILE A 5 -9.39 -5.11 8.80
C ILE A 5 -9.44 -6.05 7.61
N LEU A 6 -10.13 -7.17 7.75
CA LEU A 6 -10.28 -8.12 6.66
C LEU A 6 -11.06 -7.51 5.50
N GLU A 7 -12.14 -6.81 5.83
CA GLU A 7 -12.94 -6.17 4.79
C GLU A 7 -12.10 -5.17 4.01
N LEU A 8 -11.35 -4.34 4.72
CA LEU A 8 -10.52 -3.36 4.06
C LEU A 8 -9.48 -4.02 3.18
N LYS A 9 -8.89 -5.09 3.69
CA LYS A 9 -7.88 -5.81 2.93
C LYS A 9 -8.46 -6.34 1.63
N GLU A 10 -9.56 -7.04 1.72
CA GLU A 10 -10.18 -7.62 0.54
C GLU A 10 -10.64 -6.55 -0.43
N LYS A 11 -11.24 -5.51 0.11
CA LYS A 11 -11.71 -4.43 -0.74
C LYS A 11 -10.54 -3.76 -1.45
N PHE A 12 -9.46 -3.52 -0.72
CA PHE A 12 -8.30 -2.90 -1.30
C PHE A 12 -7.73 -3.75 -2.42
N VAL A 13 -7.55 -5.02 -2.18
CA VAL A 13 -6.97 -5.91 -3.19
C VAL A 13 -7.87 -5.95 -4.42
N SER A 14 -9.17 -6.04 -4.20
CA SER A 14 -10.11 -6.09 -5.30
C SER A 14 -10.03 -4.84 -6.15
N GLU A 15 -9.99 -3.68 -5.51
CA GLU A 15 -9.92 -2.43 -6.25
C GLU A 15 -8.58 -2.29 -6.96
N LEU A 16 -7.51 -2.72 -6.29
CA LEU A 16 -6.20 -2.61 -6.87
C LEU A 16 -6.08 -3.43 -8.14
N GLU A 17 -6.69 -4.60 -8.15
CA GLU A 17 -6.64 -5.45 -9.33
C GLU A 17 -7.32 -4.84 -10.53
N LYS A 18 -8.27 -3.96 -10.28
CA LYS A 18 -8.99 -3.29 -11.36
C LYS A 18 -8.23 -2.11 -11.91
N ILE A 19 -7.19 -1.70 -11.24
CA ILE A 19 -6.43 -0.52 -11.64
C ILE A 19 -5.49 -0.88 -12.79
N ASP A 20 -5.48 -0.02 -13.80
CA ASP A 20 -4.63 -0.18 -14.97
C ASP A 20 -3.67 0.97 -15.17
N ASN A 21 -3.70 1.97 -14.32
CA ASN A 21 -2.84 3.13 -14.51
C ASN A 21 -2.31 3.62 -13.18
N LEU A 22 -1.25 4.43 -13.26
CA LEU A 22 -0.59 4.92 -12.06
C LEU A 22 -1.42 5.96 -11.31
N ALA A 23 -2.22 6.71 -12.03
CA ALA A 23 -3.06 7.73 -11.40
C ALA A 23 -4.03 7.08 -10.41
N ASP A 24 -4.63 5.98 -10.81
CA ASP A 24 -5.56 5.28 -9.94
C ASP A 24 -4.86 4.68 -8.75
N ILE A 25 -3.62 4.22 -8.95
CA ILE A 25 -2.84 3.67 -7.84
C ILE A 25 -2.62 4.76 -6.79
N GLU A 26 -2.29 5.95 -7.25
CA GLU A 26 -2.10 7.07 -6.34
C GLU A 26 -3.39 7.36 -5.58
N ASN A 27 -4.50 7.35 -6.28
CA ASN A 27 -5.79 7.60 -5.65
C ASN A 27 -6.11 6.57 -4.58
N ILE A 28 -5.92 5.29 -4.90
CA ILE A 28 -6.25 4.26 -3.94
C ILE A 28 -5.31 4.32 -2.75
N ARG A 29 -4.06 4.66 -2.99
CA ARG A 29 -3.10 4.80 -1.91
C ARG A 29 -3.55 5.88 -0.94
N VAL A 30 -3.92 7.04 -1.46
CA VAL A 30 -4.39 8.14 -0.62
C VAL A 30 -5.68 7.75 0.09
N SER A 31 -6.55 7.02 -0.61
CA SER A 31 -7.81 6.60 -0.02
C SER A 31 -7.62 5.68 1.18
N TYR A 32 -6.56 4.90 1.18
CA TYR A 32 -6.35 3.95 2.25
C TYR A 32 -5.27 4.39 3.24
N LEU A 33 -4.22 5.02 2.76
CA LEU A 33 -3.10 5.42 3.60
C LEU A 33 -3.03 6.90 3.90
N GLY A 34 -3.86 7.70 3.25
CA GLY A 34 -3.85 9.14 3.48
C GLY A 34 -4.40 9.51 4.84
N LYS A 35 -4.41 10.81 5.11
CA LYS A 35 -4.89 11.30 6.38
C LYS A 35 -6.33 10.89 6.66
N LYS A 36 -7.14 10.84 5.63
CA LYS A 36 -8.53 10.41 5.75
C LYS A 36 -8.73 9.01 5.24
N GLY A 37 -7.65 8.25 5.13
CA GLY A 37 -7.73 6.89 4.63
C GLY A 37 -8.38 5.96 5.61
N SER A 38 -8.84 4.83 5.09
CA SER A 38 -9.48 3.83 5.93
C SER A 38 -8.54 3.29 6.99
N VAL A 39 -7.28 3.09 6.62
CA VAL A 39 -6.30 2.59 7.59
C VAL A 39 -6.07 3.61 8.70
N THR A 40 -5.96 4.87 8.32
CA THR A 40 -5.79 5.92 9.31
C THR A 40 -6.99 6.01 10.23
N ASP A 41 -8.17 5.80 9.68
CA ASP A 41 -9.39 5.81 10.48
C ASP A 41 -9.35 4.73 11.55
N LEU A 42 -8.81 3.57 11.20
CA LEU A 42 -8.67 2.50 12.16
C LEU A 42 -7.76 2.91 13.31
N LEU A 43 -6.69 3.64 13.00
CA LEU A 43 -5.78 4.11 14.02
C LEU A 43 -6.46 5.07 14.97
N LYS A 44 -7.36 5.88 14.45
CA LYS A 44 -8.09 6.81 15.31
C LYS A 44 -8.99 6.06 16.29
N GLY A 45 -9.60 4.98 15.83
CA GLY A 45 -10.44 4.19 16.70
C GLY A 45 -9.69 3.48 17.79
N MET A 46 -8.38 3.30 17.61
CA MET A 46 -7.56 2.62 18.58
C MET A 46 -7.56 3.31 19.93
N LYS A 47 -7.77 4.60 19.94
CA LYS A 47 -7.73 5.36 21.18
C LYS A 47 -8.73 4.87 22.21
N GLU A 48 -9.82 4.30 21.73
CA GLU A 48 -10.86 3.84 22.63
C GLU A 48 -10.65 2.43 23.13
N LEU A 49 -9.62 1.77 22.65
CA LEU A 49 -9.36 0.42 23.04
C LEU A 49 -8.50 0.33 24.29
N SER A 50 -8.62 -0.79 24.99
CA SER A 50 -7.78 -1.05 26.13
C SER A 50 -6.34 -1.24 25.70
N ASN A 51 -5.42 -1.15 26.66
CA ASN A 51 -4.00 -1.32 26.34
C ASN A 51 -3.74 -2.63 25.62
N ASP A 52 -4.32 -3.70 26.14
CA ASP A 52 -4.10 -5.02 25.55
C ASP A 52 -4.67 -5.08 24.15
N GLU A 53 -5.90 -4.62 24.01
CA GLU A 53 -6.55 -4.63 22.70
C GLU A 53 -5.84 -3.72 21.73
N ARG A 54 -5.33 -2.61 22.22
CA ARG A 54 -4.62 -1.67 21.38
C ARG A 54 -3.36 -2.30 20.79
N LYS A 55 -2.66 -3.10 21.57
CA LYS A 55 -1.47 -3.78 21.08
C LYS A 55 -1.81 -4.71 19.93
N VAL A 56 -2.82 -5.54 20.14
CA VAL A 56 -3.21 -6.52 19.12
C VAL A 56 -3.73 -5.81 17.88
N PHE A 57 -4.58 -4.83 18.09
CA PHE A 57 -5.17 -4.11 16.98
C PHE A 57 -4.10 -3.34 16.20
N GLY A 58 -3.20 -2.69 16.93
CA GLY A 58 -2.12 -1.96 16.27
C GLY A 58 -1.25 -2.86 15.43
N GLN A 59 -0.98 -4.06 15.92
CA GLN A 59 -0.19 -5.01 15.18
C GLN A 59 -0.90 -5.40 13.87
N LYS A 60 -2.20 -5.65 13.96
CA LYS A 60 -2.96 -6.01 12.78
C LYS A 60 -3.06 -4.86 11.79
N VAL A 61 -3.23 -3.65 12.29
CA VAL A 61 -3.26 -2.48 11.40
C VAL A 61 -1.91 -2.30 10.73
N ASN A 62 -0.83 -2.55 11.46
CA ASN A 62 0.50 -2.46 10.89
C ASN A 62 0.67 -3.46 9.75
N GLU A 63 0.19 -4.68 9.96
CA GLU A 63 0.28 -5.69 8.92
C GLU A 63 -0.53 -5.27 7.71
N LEU A 64 -1.72 -4.76 7.93
CA LEU A 64 -2.56 -4.29 6.83
C LEU A 64 -1.86 -3.17 6.08
N LYS A 65 -1.28 -2.25 6.81
CA LYS A 65 -0.57 -1.14 6.21
C LYS A 65 0.59 -1.63 5.36
N GLY A 66 1.34 -2.59 5.88
CA GLY A 66 2.45 -3.17 5.14
C GLY A 66 1.98 -3.87 3.88
N LEU A 67 0.89 -4.60 3.99
CA LEU A 67 0.32 -5.30 2.85
C LEU A 67 -0.11 -4.30 1.79
N VAL A 68 -0.79 -3.23 2.20
CA VAL A 68 -1.25 -2.21 1.26
C VAL A 68 -0.07 -1.60 0.53
N ASN A 69 0.98 -1.24 1.26
CA ASN A 69 2.17 -0.66 0.66
C ASN A 69 2.82 -1.64 -0.31
N GLU A 70 2.94 -2.89 0.10
CA GLU A 70 3.56 -3.89 -0.72
C GLU A 70 2.79 -4.10 -2.02
N LYS A 71 1.48 -4.23 -1.91
CA LYS A 71 0.65 -4.42 -3.09
C LYS A 71 0.72 -3.22 -4.02
N ILE A 72 0.71 -2.04 -3.46
CA ILE A 72 0.79 -0.81 -4.25
C ILE A 72 2.12 -0.77 -4.98
N THR A 73 3.20 -1.09 -4.29
CA THR A 73 4.52 -1.08 -4.89
C THR A 73 4.61 -2.08 -6.04
N GLU A 74 4.12 -3.28 -5.82
CA GLU A 74 4.14 -4.30 -6.86
C GLU A 74 3.35 -3.86 -8.07
N LYS A 75 2.15 -3.35 -7.84
CA LYS A 75 1.32 -2.91 -8.95
C LYS A 75 1.97 -1.75 -9.68
N THR A 76 2.54 -0.82 -8.92
CA THR A 76 3.20 0.33 -9.52
C THR A 76 4.35 -0.11 -10.42
N GLN A 77 5.15 -1.02 -9.93
CA GLN A 77 6.27 -1.51 -10.73
C GLN A 77 5.78 -2.22 -11.98
N GLU A 78 4.75 -3.02 -11.83
CA GLU A 78 4.19 -3.74 -12.97
C GLU A 78 3.74 -2.78 -14.05
N LEU A 79 3.02 -1.75 -13.66
CA LEU A 79 2.54 -0.77 -14.62
C LEU A 79 3.67 0.05 -15.21
N LYS A 80 4.66 0.39 -14.40
CA LYS A 80 5.80 1.15 -14.90
C LYS A 80 6.58 0.34 -15.92
N GLU A 81 6.75 -0.94 -15.66
CA GLU A 81 7.49 -1.78 -16.59
C GLU A 81 6.79 -1.83 -17.94
N LYS A 82 5.48 -1.86 -17.91
CA LYS A 82 4.74 -1.87 -19.15
C LYS A 82 4.94 -0.61 -19.96
N GLU A 83 5.01 0.52 -19.27
CA GLU A 83 5.20 1.79 -19.96
C GLU A 83 6.63 1.95 -20.42
N ILE A 84 7.57 1.50 -19.60
CA ILE A 84 8.97 1.68 -19.90
C ILE A 84 9.46 0.75 -20.99
N GLN A 85 8.80 -0.37 -21.17
CA GLN A 85 9.23 -1.35 -22.13
C GLN A 85 9.54 -0.76 -23.48
N LYS A 86 8.83 0.28 -23.87
CA LYS A 86 9.04 0.88 -25.16
C LYS A 86 10.34 1.63 -25.27
N GLU A 87 10.82 2.16 -24.17
CA GLU A 87 11.99 2.99 -24.18
C GLU A 87 13.18 2.37 -23.51
N ILE A 88 12.99 1.16 -23.04
CA ILE A 88 14.01 0.54 -22.25
C ILE A 88 15.31 0.38 -23.00
N GLU A 89 15.24 0.31 -24.30
CA GLU A 89 16.47 0.15 -25.11
C GLU A 89 17.40 1.30 -24.91
N LEU A 90 16.85 2.46 -24.69
CA LEU A 90 17.65 3.66 -24.62
C LEU A 90 18.29 3.88 -23.27
N MET A 91 17.84 3.13 -22.26
CA MET A 91 18.30 3.37 -20.91
C MET A 91 19.16 2.23 -20.43
N PRO A 92 20.35 2.23 -20.77
CA PRO A 92 21.21 1.15 -20.34
C PRO A 92 21.47 1.21 -18.86
N CYS A 93 21.65 2.29 -18.42
CA CYS A 93 21.99 2.42 -17.09
C CYS A 93 21.05 2.20 -16.08
N LEU A 94 20.94 2.36 -15.93
CA LEU A 94 20.33 2.34 -15.04
C LEU A 94 20.46 1.74 -13.98
N LEU A 95 20.63 1.46 -13.83
CA LEU A 95 20.80 0.88 -12.99
C LEU A 95 20.88 1.01 -11.91
N TYR A 96 21.00 1.28 -11.73
CA TYR A 96 21.28 1.38 -10.83
C TYR A 96 20.85 1.35 -9.85
N THR A 97 20.51 1.23 -9.42
CA THR A 97 20.19 1.25 -8.56
C THR A 97 20.10 1.29 -7.52
N SER A 98 19.95 1.15 -6.98
CA SER A 98 19.89 1.17 -6.06
C SER A 98 19.74 1.18 -5.09
N PRO A 99 19.57 1.03 -4.57
CA PRO A 99 19.34 0.94 -3.54
C PRO A 99 19.17 1.13 -2.51
N SER A 100 18.97 1.09 -2.06
CA SER A 100 18.77 1.25 -1.15
C SER A 100 18.60 1.26 -0.15
N PRO A 101 18.53 1.25 0.21
CA PRO A 101 18.22 1.18 1.21
C PRO A 101 18.08 1.41 2.24
N ARG A 102 17.86 1.32 2.42
CA ARG A 102 17.54 1.45 3.30
C ARG A 102 17.47 1.42 4.22
N ASP A 103 17.45 1.37 4.31
CA ASP A 103 17.30 1.29 5.11
C ASP A 103 17.09 1.26 5.82
N SER A 104 16.94 1.06 5.80
CA SER A 104 16.69 1.07 6.47
C SER A 104 16.64 1.11 7.00
#